data_20961ce4d4c0420eaf147f47cbef6aa6
#
_entry.id   20961ce4d4c0420eaf147f47cbef6aa6
#
_cell.length_a   1.000
_cell.length_b   1.000
_cell.length_c   1.000
_cell.angle_alpha   90.00
_cell.angle_beta   90.00
_cell.angle_gamma   90.00
#
_symmetry.space_group_name_H-M   'P 1'
#
loop_
_entity.id
_entity.type
_entity.pdbx_description
1 polymer ?
#
loop_
_entity_poly.entity_id
_entity_poly.type
_entity_poly.pdbx_seq_one_letter_code
_entity_poly.pdbx_strand_id
1 'polypeptide(L)'
;LQSTDSTEEEIIGDLKGEIFYNPAIGEWEHKGKFLSGNVITKCKEIGSYLSELTDREKDWTETAVRALVDATPEAIPYEELDINMGERWIDTKLYADFATELFKVETSVMYFDVNDTYMVRLQSYSPVAYNTYFVRNYNGEDLFVHALHDTVPEITKKIYRNGDKVRVPDEEAIQEAATKIQEIRDRFNCWLDR
;
A
#
# COMPACT_ATOMS: atom_id res chain seq x y z
N LEU A 1 23.37 46.32 -0.75
CA LEU A 1 21.97 46.01 -0.87
C LEU A 1 21.29 47.13 -1.64
N GLN A 2 21.11 46.94 -2.97
CA GLN A 2 20.25 47.81 -3.77
C GLN A 2 18.80 47.46 -3.35
N SER A 3 18.09 48.41 -2.73
CA SER A 3 16.66 48.33 -2.55
C SER A 3 16.04 48.47 -3.96
N THR A 4 15.36 47.46 -4.42
CA THR A 4 14.50 47.53 -5.58
C THR A 4 13.29 48.40 -5.17
N ASP A 5 13.05 49.49 -5.88
CA ASP A 5 11.87 50.38 -5.70
C ASP A 5 10.56 49.71 -6.22
N SER A 6 10.56 48.38 -6.37
CA SER A 6 9.44 47.61 -6.88
C SER A 6 8.39 47.37 -5.77
N THR A 7 7.14 47.56 -6.09
CA THR A 7 6.02 47.25 -5.19
C THR A 7 5.87 45.72 -5.05
N GLU A 8 5.24 45.28 -3.93
CA GLU A 8 4.95 43.85 -3.72
C GLU A 8 4.16 43.24 -4.90
N GLU A 9 3.23 43.99 -5.47
CA GLU A 9 2.41 43.57 -6.62
C GLU A 9 3.24 43.40 -7.89
N GLU A 10 4.20 44.24 -8.15
CA GLU A 10 5.11 44.11 -9.30
C GLU A 10 5.99 42.87 -9.15
N ILE A 11 6.52 42.61 -7.95
CA ILE A 11 7.34 41.44 -7.66
C ILE A 11 6.54 40.15 -7.83
N ILE A 12 5.30 40.10 -7.29
CA ILE A 12 4.41 38.94 -7.46
C ILE A 12 4.04 38.74 -8.93
N GLY A 13 3.84 39.84 -9.68
CA GLY A 13 3.55 39.80 -11.11
C GLY A 13 4.71 39.24 -11.92
N ASP A 14 5.94 39.64 -11.63
CA ASP A 14 7.17 39.18 -12.30
C ASP A 14 7.49 37.71 -11.99
N LEU A 15 7.14 37.25 -10.79
CA LEU A 15 7.34 35.88 -10.33
C LEU A 15 6.13 34.95 -10.56
N LYS A 16 5.16 35.41 -11.36
CA LYS A 16 3.95 34.64 -11.64
C LYS A 16 4.28 33.25 -12.25
N GLY A 17 3.84 32.21 -11.59
CA GLY A 17 4.12 30.81 -11.98
C GLY A 17 5.40 30.23 -11.41
N GLU A 18 6.25 31.05 -10.74
CA GLU A 18 7.44 30.57 -10.02
C GLU A 18 7.20 30.52 -8.50
N ILE A 19 6.24 31.34 -8.01
CA ILE A 19 5.82 31.34 -6.61
C ILE A 19 4.29 31.17 -6.51
N PHE A 20 3.84 30.55 -5.44
CA PHE A 20 2.42 30.33 -5.13
C PHE A 20 2.13 30.71 -3.68
N TYR A 21 1.00 31.37 -3.45
CA TYR A 21 0.54 31.70 -2.10
C TYR A 21 -0.01 30.44 -1.41
N ASN A 22 0.52 30.18 -0.22
CA ASN A 22 0.07 29.06 0.62
C ASN A 22 -0.71 29.60 1.82
N PRO A 23 -2.05 29.54 1.81
CA PRO A 23 -2.88 30.10 2.88
C PRO A 23 -2.72 29.37 4.22
N ALA A 24 -2.26 28.10 4.23
CA ALA A 24 -2.05 27.36 5.47
C ALA A 24 -0.93 27.95 6.34
N ILE A 25 0.04 28.64 5.72
CA ILE A 25 1.16 29.32 6.41
C ILE A 25 1.14 30.83 6.22
N GLY A 26 0.24 31.37 5.39
CA GLY A 26 0.13 32.79 5.10
C GLY A 26 1.32 33.39 4.32
N GLU A 27 2.07 32.57 3.59
CA GLU A 27 3.31 32.95 2.91
C GLU A 27 3.36 32.48 1.44
N TRP A 28 4.27 33.13 0.69
CA TRP A 28 4.61 32.71 -0.67
C TRP A 28 5.67 31.62 -0.66
N GLU A 29 5.42 30.53 -1.38
CA GLU A 29 6.37 29.43 -1.55
C GLU A 29 6.82 29.33 -3.01
N HIS A 30 8.10 29.02 -3.20
CA HIS A 30 8.63 28.71 -4.54
C HIS A 30 7.97 27.45 -5.11
N LYS A 31 7.68 27.45 -6.40
CA LYS A 31 7.03 26.38 -7.17
C LYS A 31 7.54 24.97 -6.81
N GLY A 32 8.87 24.77 -6.77
CA GLY A 32 9.46 23.47 -6.47
C GLY A 32 9.11 22.94 -5.08
N LYS A 33 8.93 23.83 -4.07
CA LYS A 33 8.50 23.46 -2.73
C LYS A 33 6.98 23.31 -2.66
N PHE A 34 6.24 24.25 -3.27
CA PHE A 34 4.79 24.27 -3.22
C PHE A 34 4.16 23.04 -3.91
N LEU A 35 4.68 22.65 -5.09
CA LEU A 35 4.19 21.50 -5.86
C LEU A 35 4.84 20.16 -5.48
N SER A 36 5.64 20.11 -4.38
CA SER A 36 6.24 18.87 -3.89
C SER A 36 5.39 18.20 -2.81
N GLY A 37 5.64 16.91 -2.57
CA GLY A 37 4.93 16.10 -1.59
C GLY A 37 3.55 15.66 -2.05
N ASN A 38 2.63 15.46 -1.10
CA ASN A 38 1.26 15.03 -1.42
C ASN A 38 0.39 16.22 -1.87
N VAL A 39 0.39 16.48 -3.17
CA VAL A 39 -0.37 17.60 -3.79
C VAL A 39 -1.88 17.48 -3.56
N ILE A 40 -2.42 16.26 -3.49
CA ILE A 40 -3.85 16.01 -3.25
C ILE A 40 -4.26 16.43 -1.84
N THR A 41 -3.47 16.04 -0.83
CA THR A 41 -3.70 16.43 0.56
C THR A 41 -3.58 17.94 0.72
N LYS A 42 -2.53 18.53 0.13
CA LYS A 42 -2.30 19.97 0.14
C LYS A 42 -3.46 20.74 -0.50
N CYS A 43 -3.99 20.27 -1.62
CA CYS A 43 -5.15 20.88 -2.28
C CYS A 43 -6.40 20.86 -1.39
N LYS A 44 -6.65 19.77 -0.65
CA LYS A 44 -7.76 19.65 0.31
C LYS A 44 -7.57 20.59 1.51
N GLU A 45 -6.36 20.67 2.06
CA GLU A 45 -6.03 21.56 3.16
C GLU A 45 -6.25 23.03 2.78
N ILE A 46 -5.73 23.47 1.63
CA ILE A 46 -5.93 24.83 1.12
C ILE A 46 -7.41 25.14 0.95
N GLY A 47 -8.21 24.19 0.49
CA GLY A 47 -9.66 24.33 0.34
C GLY A 47 -10.38 24.67 1.67
N SER A 48 -9.86 24.22 2.81
CA SER A 48 -10.45 24.51 4.13
C SER A 48 -10.26 25.96 4.59
N TYR A 49 -9.25 26.68 4.07
CA TYR A 49 -8.97 28.08 4.42
C TYR A 49 -9.72 29.10 3.57
N LEU A 50 -10.36 28.70 2.45
CA LEU A 50 -11.01 29.63 1.51
C LEU A 50 -12.04 30.57 2.14
N SER A 51 -12.72 30.15 3.20
CA SER A 51 -13.72 30.96 3.89
C SER A 51 -13.13 32.10 4.74
N GLU A 52 -11.85 32.00 5.10
CA GLU A 52 -11.16 32.94 5.99
C GLU A 52 -10.31 33.97 5.24
N LEU A 53 -10.11 33.75 3.90
CA LEU A 53 -9.26 34.61 3.09
C LEU A 53 -9.95 35.89 2.63
N THR A 54 -9.16 36.96 2.47
CA THR A 54 -9.58 38.18 1.79
C THR A 54 -9.78 37.90 0.28
N ASP A 55 -10.50 38.79 -0.40
CA ASP A 55 -10.77 38.60 -1.85
C ASP A 55 -9.48 38.55 -2.67
N ARG A 56 -8.44 39.28 -2.29
CA ARG A 56 -7.13 39.28 -2.92
C ARG A 56 -6.38 37.93 -2.73
N GLU A 57 -6.42 37.44 -1.51
CA GLU A 57 -5.80 36.12 -1.18
C GLU A 57 -6.54 34.97 -1.86
N LYS A 58 -7.84 35.10 -2.09
CA LYS A 58 -8.63 34.12 -2.87
C LYS A 58 -8.14 34.00 -4.30
N ASP A 59 -7.87 35.13 -5.00
CA ASP A 59 -7.35 35.13 -6.37
C ASP A 59 -5.97 34.43 -6.44
N TRP A 60 -5.09 34.71 -5.47
CA TRP A 60 -3.80 34.06 -5.38
C TRP A 60 -3.93 32.55 -5.09
N THR A 61 -4.83 32.20 -4.16
CA THR A 61 -5.11 30.81 -3.79
C THR A 61 -5.74 30.05 -4.94
N GLU A 62 -6.64 30.66 -5.74
CA GLU A 62 -7.19 30.02 -6.92
C GLU A 62 -6.10 29.65 -7.94
N THR A 63 -5.14 30.54 -8.17
CA THR A 63 -3.99 30.29 -9.03
C THR A 63 -3.13 29.15 -8.48
N ALA A 64 -2.91 29.11 -7.17
CA ALA A 64 -2.16 28.08 -6.48
C ALA A 64 -2.85 26.72 -6.54
N VAL A 65 -4.17 26.67 -6.31
CA VAL A 65 -4.99 25.45 -6.42
C VAL A 65 -4.97 24.91 -7.84
N ARG A 66 -5.09 25.78 -8.85
CA ARG A 66 -5.01 25.36 -10.26
C ARG A 66 -3.67 24.68 -10.57
N ALA A 67 -2.56 25.25 -10.09
CA ALA A 67 -1.23 24.66 -10.25
C ALA A 67 -1.08 23.30 -9.53
N LEU A 68 -1.71 23.12 -8.37
CA LEU A 68 -1.74 21.84 -7.67
C LEU A 68 -2.57 20.78 -8.43
N VAL A 69 -3.71 21.19 -8.99
CA VAL A 69 -4.55 20.31 -9.83
C VAL A 69 -3.79 19.88 -11.08
N ASP A 70 -3.13 20.82 -11.76
CA ASP A 70 -2.33 20.52 -12.95
C ASP A 70 -1.11 19.63 -12.66
N ALA A 71 -0.58 19.74 -11.43
CA ALA A 71 0.53 18.89 -10.96
C ALA A 71 0.06 17.53 -10.41
N THR A 72 -1.26 17.34 -10.23
CA THR A 72 -1.81 16.06 -9.75
C THR A 72 -1.69 15.01 -10.85
N PRO A 73 -1.02 13.86 -10.57
CA PRO A 73 -0.96 12.77 -11.55
C PRO A 73 -2.37 12.26 -11.91
N GLU A 74 -2.54 11.85 -13.15
CA GLU A 74 -3.76 11.13 -13.54
C GLU A 74 -3.90 9.87 -12.68
N ALA A 75 -5.12 9.60 -12.24
CA ALA A 75 -5.41 8.37 -11.52
C ALA A 75 -5.20 7.18 -12.45
N ILE A 76 -4.40 6.21 -12.01
CA ILE A 76 -4.25 4.95 -12.75
C ILE A 76 -5.59 4.21 -12.65
N PRO A 77 -6.22 3.83 -13.77
CA PRO A 77 -7.44 3.03 -13.75
C PRO A 77 -7.20 1.70 -13.03
N TYR A 78 -8.25 1.19 -12.37
CA TYR A 78 -8.13 -0.07 -11.62
C TYR A 78 -7.63 -1.23 -12.51
N GLU A 79 -8.07 -1.26 -13.76
CA GLU A 79 -7.71 -2.28 -14.76
C GLU A 79 -6.22 -2.25 -15.14
N GLU A 80 -5.54 -1.14 -14.88
CA GLU A 80 -4.10 -0.98 -15.12
C GLU A 80 -3.24 -1.20 -13.85
N LEU A 81 -3.88 -1.42 -12.69
CA LEU A 81 -3.19 -1.70 -11.45
C LEU A 81 -2.77 -3.17 -11.42
N ASP A 82 -1.46 -3.42 -11.42
CA ASP A 82 -0.92 -4.75 -11.13
C ASP A 82 -0.94 -4.98 -9.61
N ILE A 83 -2.05 -5.55 -9.14
CA ILE A 83 -2.28 -5.81 -7.72
C ILE A 83 -1.81 -7.21 -7.38
N ASN A 84 -0.73 -7.31 -6.62
CA ASN A 84 -0.23 -8.58 -6.11
C ASN A 84 -0.60 -8.77 -4.64
N MET A 85 -0.94 -10.01 -4.28
CA MET A 85 -1.16 -10.36 -2.88
C MET A 85 0.11 -10.12 -2.07
N GLY A 86 -0.01 -9.43 -0.92
CA GLY A 86 1.10 -9.09 -0.04
C GLY A 86 1.67 -7.68 -0.23
N GLU A 87 1.12 -6.90 -1.14
CA GLU A 87 1.46 -5.48 -1.28
C GLU A 87 1.12 -4.71 0.00
N ARG A 88 2.10 -3.97 0.55
CA ARG A 88 1.97 -3.32 1.87
C ARG A 88 1.06 -2.12 1.91
N TRP A 89 0.76 -1.52 0.76
CA TRP A 89 -0.18 -0.42 0.64
C TRP A 89 -1.64 -0.87 0.69
N ILE A 90 -1.89 -2.20 0.58
CA ILE A 90 -3.23 -2.78 0.70
C ILE A 90 -3.56 -2.96 2.18
N ASP A 91 -4.74 -2.50 2.59
CA ASP A 91 -5.22 -2.66 3.96
C ASP A 91 -5.32 -4.15 4.34
N THR A 92 -4.77 -4.52 5.49
CA THR A 92 -4.83 -5.90 6.02
C THR A 92 -6.24 -6.41 6.20
N LYS A 93 -7.23 -5.51 6.33
CA LYS A 93 -8.65 -5.86 6.36
C LYS A 93 -9.08 -6.55 5.06
N LEU A 94 -8.59 -6.10 3.91
CA LEU A 94 -8.91 -6.74 2.63
C LEU A 94 -8.41 -8.19 2.58
N TYR A 95 -7.20 -8.42 3.08
CA TYR A 95 -6.65 -9.77 3.22
C TYR A 95 -7.44 -10.62 4.23
N ALA A 96 -7.93 -10.03 5.31
CA ALA A 96 -8.76 -10.71 6.30
C ALA A 96 -10.13 -11.10 5.73
N ASP A 97 -10.76 -10.22 4.95
CA ASP A 97 -12.04 -10.48 4.28
C ASP A 97 -11.90 -11.62 3.26
N PHE A 98 -10.85 -11.59 2.45
CA PHE A 98 -10.53 -12.69 1.51
C PHE A 98 -10.24 -14.00 2.25
N ALA A 99 -9.41 -13.98 3.29
CA ALA A 99 -9.08 -15.18 4.07
C ALA A 99 -10.32 -15.78 4.73
N THR A 100 -11.25 -14.94 5.21
CA THR A 100 -12.53 -15.35 5.79
C THR A 100 -13.38 -16.08 4.74
N GLU A 101 -13.44 -15.56 3.52
CA GLU A 101 -14.15 -16.23 2.43
C GLU A 101 -13.45 -17.54 2.00
N LEU A 102 -12.12 -17.54 1.92
CA LEU A 102 -11.32 -18.70 1.53
C LEU A 102 -11.46 -19.85 2.52
N PHE A 103 -11.28 -19.58 3.80
CA PHE A 103 -11.27 -20.59 4.86
C PHE A 103 -12.64 -20.87 5.44
N LYS A 104 -13.69 -20.09 5.06
CA LYS A 104 -15.07 -20.23 5.55
C LYS A 104 -15.22 -20.05 7.07
N VAL A 105 -14.30 -19.32 7.68
CA VAL A 105 -14.31 -18.94 9.11
C VAL A 105 -13.73 -17.54 9.25
N GLU A 106 -14.22 -16.79 10.22
CA GLU A 106 -13.70 -15.46 10.53
C GLU A 106 -12.19 -15.53 10.75
N THR A 107 -11.47 -14.71 9.99
CA THR A 107 -10.00 -14.71 9.97
C THR A 107 -9.49 -13.30 10.17
N SER A 108 -8.51 -13.12 11.01
CA SER A 108 -7.80 -11.85 11.20
C SER A 108 -6.44 -11.88 10.55
N VAL A 109 -6.06 -10.76 9.93
CA VAL A 109 -4.73 -10.55 9.35
C VAL A 109 -4.15 -9.28 9.97
N MET A 110 -2.94 -9.38 10.51
CA MET A 110 -2.19 -8.27 11.08
C MET A 110 -0.84 -8.18 10.39
N TYR A 111 -0.35 -6.95 10.19
CA TYR A 111 0.99 -6.69 9.69
C TYR A 111 1.81 -5.96 10.75
N PHE A 112 3.04 -6.38 10.93
CA PHE A 112 4.01 -5.80 11.85
C PHE A 112 5.17 -5.21 11.03
N ASP A 113 5.20 -3.89 10.93
CA ASP A 113 6.19 -3.11 10.17
C ASP A 113 7.62 -3.25 10.73
N VAL A 114 7.76 -3.45 12.04
CA VAL A 114 9.06 -3.57 12.72
C VAL A 114 9.90 -4.74 12.20
N ASN A 115 9.27 -5.85 11.88
CA ASN A 115 9.94 -7.08 11.42
C ASN A 115 9.44 -7.56 10.06
N ASP A 116 8.63 -6.73 9.40
CA ASP A 116 8.07 -7.02 8.07
C ASP A 116 7.36 -8.38 8.00
N THR A 117 6.46 -8.62 8.95
CA THR A 117 5.83 -9.93 9.11
C THR A 117 4.32 -9.82 9.17
N TYR A 118 3.64 -10.72 8.46
CA TYR A 118 2.19 -10.92 8.59
C TYR A 118 1.89 -12.01 9.62
N MET A 119 0.78 -11.82 10.35
CA MET A 119 0.18 -12.82 11.22
C MET A 119 -1.25 -13.06 10.78
N VAL A 120 -1.59 -14.31 10.54
CA VAL A 120 -2.92 -14.77 10.15
C VAL A 120 -3.47 -15.65 11.26
N ARG A 121 -4.72 -15.43 11.68
CA ARG A 121 -5.38 -16.22 12.72
C ARG A 121 -6.83 -16.50 12.37
N LEU A 122 -7.17 -17.78 12.34
CA LEU A 122 -8.55 -18.23 12.27
C LEU A 122 -9.18 -18.19 13.66
N GLN A 123 -10.42 -17.67 13.76
CA GLN A 123 -11.16 -17.60 15.04
C GLN A 123 -11.72 -18.96 15.46
N SER A 124 -11.83 -19.91 14.54
CA SER A 124 -12.31 -21.27 14.80
C SER A 124 -11.70 -22.29 13.83
N TYR A 125 -11.96 -23.56 14.07
CA TYR A 125 -11.48 -24.64 13.21
C TYR A 125 -12.06 -24.53 11.79
N SER A 126 -11.21 -24.59 10.79
CA SER A 126 -11.57 -24.60 9.38
C SER A 126 -11.14 -25.92 8.70
N PRO A 127 -12.09 -26.73 8.24
CA PRO A 127 -11.75 -27.93 7.45
C PRO A 127 -10.96 -27.58 6.19
N VAL A 128 -11.19 -26.43 5.59
CA VAL A 128 -10.47 -25.96 4.39
C VAL A 128 -9.01 -25.69 4.71
N ALA A 129 -8.73 -24.97 5.81
CA ALA A 129 -7.36 -24.65 6.22
C ALA A 129 -6.55 -25.91 6.61
N TYR A 130 -7.20 -26.90 7.24
CA TYR A 130 -6.52 -28.08 7.79
C TYR A 130 -6.58 -29.33 6.89
N ASN A 131 -7.39 -29.35 5.83
CA ASN A 131 -7.46 -30.47 4.90
C ASN A 131 -7.04 -30.08 3.48
N THR A 132 -7.58 -28.94 2.96
CA THR A 132 -7.27 -28.49 1.60
C THR A 132 -5.92 -27.79 1.54
N TYR A 133 -5.72 -26.82 2.43
CA TYR A 133 -4.49 -26.01 2.52
C TYR A 133 -3.58 -26.52 3.64
N PHE A 134 -3.26 -27.82 3.62
CA PHE A 134 -2.37 -28.43 4.60
C PHE A 134 -1.29 -29.25 3.88
N VAL A 135 -0.02 -29.02 4.26
CA VAL A 135 1.13 -29.75 3.76
C VAL A 135 2.07 -30.06 4.91
N ARG A 136 2.22 -31.30 5.28
CA ARG A 136 3.08 -31.73 6.40
C ARG A 136 2.70 -31.07 7.73
N ASN A 137 3.43 -30.01 8.14
CA ASN A 137 3.22 -29.28 9.38
C ASN A 137 2.69 -27.86 9.13
N TYR A 138 2.49 -27.48 7.87
CA TYR A 138 1.99 -26.17 7.47
C TYR A 138 0.50 -26.26 7.22
N ASN A 139 -0.26 -25.49 7.93
CA ASN A 139 -1.71 -25.38 7.74
C ASN A 139 -2.06 -24.18 6.83
N GLY A 140 -3.35 -23.94 6.63
CA GLY A 140 -3.81 -22.83 5.78
C GLY A 140 -3.37 -21.46 6.25
N GLU A 141 -3.26 -21.21 7.56
CA GLU A 141 -2.74 -19.94 8.11
C GLU A 141 -1.27 -19.75 7.70
N ASP A 142 -0.46 -20.78 7.84
CA ASP A 142 0.96 -20.74 7.50
C ASP A 142 1.16 -20.53 5.98
N LEU A 143 0.41 -21.26 5.14
CA LEU A 143 0.50 -21.12 3.69
C LEU A 143 -0.01 -19.74 3.22
N PHE A 144 -1.01 -19.17 3.90
CA PHE A 144 -1.50 -17.83 3.60
C PHE A 144 -0.45 -16.77 3.94
N VAL A 145 0.29 -16.92 5.05
CA VAL A 145 1.43 -16.04 5.38
C VAL A 145 2.51 -16.13 4.29
N HIS A 146 2.82 -17.34 3.82
CA HIS A 146 3.76 -17.52 2.71
C HIS A 146 3.25 -16.89 1.41
N ALA A 147 1.94 -16.93 1.14
CA ALA A 147 1.33 -16.26 0.00
C ALA A 147 1.45 -14.73 0.06
N LEU A 148 1.32 -14.13 1.28
CA LEU A 148 1.52 -12.71 1.51
C LEU A 148 2.98 -12.26 1.36
N HIS A 149 3.95 -13.14 1.65
CA HIS A 149 5.38 -12.84 1.53
C HIS A 149 5.99 -13.26 0.19
N ASP A 150 5.23 -13.89 -0.70
CA ASP A 150 5.72 -14.49 -1.94
C ASP A 150 6.89 -15.47 -1.70
N THR A 151 6.76 -16.32 -0.70
CA THR A 151 7.77 -17.28 -0.26
C THR A 151 7.23 -18.70 -0.23
N VAL A 152 8.10 -19.67 -0.25
CA VAL A 152 7.76 -21.10 -0.08
C VAL A 152 8.43 -21.62 1.19
N PRO A 153 7.74 -22.41 2.03
CA PRO A 153 8.31 -22.95 3.26
C PRO A 153 9.43 -23.96 2.99
N GLU A 154 10.44 -23.95 3.87
CA GLU A 154 11.48 -24.98 3.89
C GLU A 154 10.96 -26.25 4.61
N ILE A 155 10.60 -27.27 3.82
CA ILE A 155 10.09 -28.52 4.36
C ILE A 155 11.19 -29.59 4.29
N THR A 156 11.45 -30.27 5.41
CA THR A 156 12.48 -31.32 5.46
C THR A 156 11.89 -32.66 5.91
N LYS A 157 12.45 -33.73 5.39
CA LYS A 157 12.19 -35.10 5.85
C LYS A 157 13.44 -35.75 6.44
N LYS A 158 13.24 -36.69 7.35
CA LYS A 158 14.33 -37.50 7.93
C LYS A 158 14.53 -38.75 7.10
N ILE A 159 15.76 -39.00 6.66
CA ILE A 159 16.17 -40.23 6.01
C ILE A 159 17.28 -40.89 6.83
N TYR A 160 17.42 -42.22 6.67
CA TYR A 160 18.55 -42.96 7.22
C TYR A 160 19.64 -43.06 6.16
N ARG A 161 20.84 -42.60 6.45
CA ARG A 161 22.00 -42.73 5.59
C ARG A 161 23.14 -43.26 6.43
N ASN A 162 23.67 -44.46 6.06
CA ASN A 162 24.74 -45.15 6.80
C ASN A 162 24.45 -45.43 8.29
N GLY A 163 23.17 -45.58 8.70
CA GLY A 163 22.75 -45.79 10.06
C GLY A 163 22.39 -44.52 10.84
N ASP A 164 22.73 -43.34 10.31
CA ASP A 164 22.44 -42.05 10.91
C ASP A 164 21.17 -41.41 10.35
N LYS A 165 20.42 -40.68 11.21
CA LYS A 165 19.28 -39.88 10.83
C LYS A 165 19.75 -38.54 10.27
N VAL A 166 19.56 -38.32 8.96
CA VAL A 166 19.88 -37.05 8.29
C VAL A 166 18.60 -36.35 7.86
N ARG A 167 18.55 -35.02 8.02
CA ARG A 167 17.48 -34.17 7.46
C ARG A 167 17.84 -33.78 6.03
N VAL A 168 16.91 -34.00 5.11
CA VAL A 168 17.04 -33.57 3.71
C VAL A 168 15.79 -32.81 3.30
N PRO A 169 15.87 -31.91 2.30
CA PRO A 169 14.69 -31.27 1.73
C PRO A 169 13.65 -32.31 1.28
N ASP A 170 12.39 -32.04 1.56
CA ASP A 170 11.26 -32.82 1.04
C ASP A 170 10.71 -32.12 -0.20
N GLU A 171 11.35 -32.34 -1.35
CA GLU A 171 11.05 -31.66 -2.61
C GLU A 171 9.59 -31.79 -3.02
N GLU A 172 8.98 -32.97 -2.80
CA GLU A 172 7.58 -33.24 -3.11
C GLU A 172 6.65 -32.35 -2.25
N ALA A 173 6.90 -32.27 -0.95
CA ALA A 173 6.12 -31.43 -0.04
C ALA A 173 6.35 -29.93 -0.29
N ILE A 174 7.57 -29.52 -0.66
CA ILE A 174 7.88 -28.13 -1.05
C ILE A 174 7.10 -27.75 -2.31
N GLN A 175 7.09 -28.63 -3.33
CA GLN A 175 6.35 -28.39 -4.56
C GLN A 175 4.83 -28.36 -4.33
N GLU A 176 4.30 -29.23 -3.47
CA GLU A 176 2.90 -29.20 -3.06
C GLU A 176 2.53 -27.89 -2.36
N ALA A 177 3.38 -27.44 -1.43
CA ALA A 177 3.18 -26.17 -0.73
C ALA A 177 3.22 -24.98 -1.72
N ALA A 178 4.20 -24.94 -2.63
CA ALA A 178 4.29 -23.92 -3.66
C ALA A 178 3.03 -23.84 -4.52
N THR A 179 2.49 -25.00 -4.92
CA THR A 179 1.26 -25.07 -5.72
C THR A 179 0.06 -24.51 -4.96
N LYS A 180 -0.09 -24.85 -3.67
CA LYS A 180 -1.19 -24.34 -2.83
C LYS A 180 -1.06 -22.85 -2.54
N ILE A 181 0.16 -22.36 -2.34
CA ILE A 181 0.45 -20.94 -2.17
C ILE A 181 0.07 -20.16 -3.44
N GLN A 182 0.46 -20.66 -4.61
CA GLN A 182 0.08 -20.04 -5.88
C GLN A 182 -1.45 -20.06 -6.08
N GLU A 183 -2.13 -21.14 -5.72
CA GLU A 183 -3.59 -21.21 -5.77
C GLU A 183 -4.25 -20.15 -4.88
N ILE A 184 -3.71 -19.89 -3.68
CA ILE A 184 -4.22 -18.81 -2.80
C ILE A 184 -4.08 -17.46 -3.50
N ARG A 185 -2.94 -17.17 -4.10
CA ARG A 185 -2.66 -15.91 -4.82
C ARG A 185 -3.58 -15.74 -6.03
N ASP A 186 -3.74 -16.77 -6.84
CA ASP A 186 -4.63 -16.74 -8.00
C ASP A 186 -6.09 -16.52 -7.59
N ARG A 187 -6.52 -17.16 -6.50
CA ARG A 187 -7.86 -16.94 -5.94
C ARG A 187 -8.06 -15.55 -5.38
N PHE A 188 -7.03 -14.93 -4.80
CA PHE A 188 -7.09 -13.54 -4.35
C PHE A 188 -7.34 -12.60 -5.53
N ASN A 189 -6.58 -12.74 -6.62
CA ASN A 189 -6.77 -11.93 -7.82
C ASN A 189 -8.18 -12.10 -8.40
N CYS A 190 -8.64 -13.36 -8.56
CA CYS A 190 -10.02 -13.62 -9.01
C CYS A 190 -11.11 -13.11 -8.04
N TRP A 191 -10.80 -12.96 -6.76
CA TRP A 191 -11.71 -12.43 -5.76
C TRP A 191 -11.79 -10.91 -5.82
N LEU A 192 -10.69 -10.23 -6.13
CA LEU A 192 -10.66 -8.77 -6.33
C LEU A 192 -11.46 -8.33 -7.55
N ASP A 193 -11.52 -9.15 -8.60
CA ASP A 193 -12.22 -8.88 -9.87
C ASP A 193 -13.76 -9.02 -9.77
N ARG A 194 -14.32 -9.31 -8.59
CA ARG A 194 -15.79 -9.47 -8.37
C ARG A 194 -16.45 -8.17 -7.97
#